data_f8ee363170e5ec743f4f1446db960a8b
#
_entry.id   f8ee363170e5ec743f4f1446db960a8b
#
_cell.length_a   1.000
_cell.length_b   1.000
_cell.length_c   1.000
_cell.angle_alpha   90.00
_cell.angle_beta   90.00
_cell.angle_gamma   90.00
#
_symmetry.space_group_name_H-M   'P 1'
#
loop_
_entity.id
_entity.type
_entity.pdbx_description
1 polymer ?
#
loop_
_entity_poly.entity_id
_entity_poly.type
_entity_poly.pdbx_seq_one_letter_code
_entity_poly.pdbx_strand_id
1 'polypeptide(L)'
;FIMRSEALASDTSLAKIIHAVEQAQNQRAPTQRLIDRFAKYYTPSIFLFALAVMLLPPLLLDWTWMESLYKGLVLLVIACPCALVIATPVTIVSSLANAAKIGLIIKGGVYLEQARLLSTIAFDKTGTITLGQPKLLGFIDLSQDLQESELVTTLVDNASGSSAMRVSRVRELTATLASSSDHPVSQAIAQGLALAVTPLAHVEQLSGRGIQAQIEGKNYSLINHRALIERGLNTPALEAQINALEREGKTISIFADDELALALCIVADTIKPHAAEAIQQLHARGVH
;
A
#
# COMPACT_ATOMS: atom_id res chain seq x y z
N PHE A 1 -16.13 -28.78 7.46
CA PHE A 1 -14.83 -28.21 7.88
C PHE A 1 -14.71 -28.28 9.38
N ILE A 2 -13.68 -28.94 9.89
CA ILE A 2 -13.31 -28.91 11.32
C ILE A 2 -12.18 -27.91 11.45
N MET A 3 -12.42 -26.80 12.15
CA MET A 3 -11.40 -25.80 12.46
C MET A 3 -10.92 -25.99 13.89
N ARG A 4 -9.60 -26.03 14.09
CA ARG A 4 -8.96 -26.05 15.40
C ARG A 4 -8.36 -24.68 15.65
N SER A 5 -8.76 -24.01 16.73
CA SER A 5 -8.10 -22.75 17.15
C SER A 5 -6.78 -23.07 17.84
N GLU A 6 -5.68 -22.48 17.35
CA GLU A 6 -4.33 -22.69 17.90
C GLU A 6 -3.90 -21.57 18.88
N ALA A 7 -4.67 -20.48 18.96
CA ALA A 7 -4.33 -19.34 19.83
C ALA A 7 -5.56 -18.83 20.59
N LEU A 8 -5.32 -18.29 21.79
CA LEU A 8 -6.31 -17.54 22.54
C LEU A 8 -6.67 -16.24 21.80
N ALA A 9 -7.89 -15.74 22.00
CA ALA A 9 -8.37 -14.51 21.36
C ALA A 9 -7.45 -13.31 21.56
N SER A 10 -6.74 -13.24 22.72
CA SER A 10 -5.74 -12.24 23.07
C SER A 10 -4.42 -12.36 22.31
N ASP A 11 -4.10 -13.55 21.78
CA ASP A 11 -2.82 -13.85 21.11
C ASP A 11 -2.92 -13.91 19.59
N THR A 12 -4.09 -13.62 19.05
CA THR A 12 -4.30 -13.58 17.61
C THR A 12 -3.51 -12.45 16.96
N SER A 13 -3.16 -12.61 15.69
CA SER A 13 -2.51 -11.55 14.91
C SER A 13 -3.31 -10.24 14.93
N LEU A 14 -4.65 -10.32 14.97
CA LEU A 14 -5.54 -9.18 15.09
C LEU A 14 -5.39 -8.48 16.46
N ALA A 15 -5.35 -9.23 17.55
CA ALA A 15 -5.14 -8.66 18.89
C ALA A 15 -3.78 -7.96 19.01
N LYS A 16 -2.72 -8.54 18.43
CA LYS A 16 -1.40 -7.92 18.37
C LYS A 16 -1.38 -6.61 17.57
N ILE A 17 -2.13 -6.57 16.45
CA ILE A 17 -2.30 -5.35 15.66
C ILE A 17 -3.06 -4.29 16.46
N ILE A 18 -4.17 -4.64 17.13
CA ILE A 18 -4.94 -3.72 17.96
C ILE A 18 -4.06 -3.17 19.09
N HIS A 19 -3.32 -4.01 19.79
CA HIS A 19 -2.38 -3.58 20.84
C HIS A 19 -1.27 -2.66 20.32
N ALA A 20 -0.71 -2.96 19.14
CA ALA A 20 0.29 -2.10 18.50
C ALA A 20 -0.30 -0.73 18.13
N VAL A 21 -1.55 -0.68 17.66
CA VAL A 21 -2.26 0.56 17.35
C VAL A 21 -2.56 1.36 18.61
N GLU A 22 -3.02 0.71 19.70
CA GLU A 22 -3.27 1.38 20.98
C GLU A 22 -1.99 1.95 21.60
N GLN A 23 -0.89 1.20 21.57
CA GLN A 23 0.42 1.70 22.01
C GLN A 23 0.92 2.87 21.17
N ALA A 24 0.68 2.84 19.85
CA ALA A 24 1.04 3.94 18.97
C ALA A 24 0.20 5.20 19.23
N GLN A 25 -1.09 5.06 19.55
CA GLN A 25 -1.97 6.19 19.89
C GLN A 25 -1.56 6.88 21.20
N ASN A 26 -0.96 6.16 22.13
CA ASN A 26 -0.47 6.71 23.40
C ASN A 26 0.85 7.50 23.28
N GLN A 27 1.46 7.60 22.12
CA GLN A 27 2.67 8.40 21.89
C GLN A 27 2.34 9.90 21.85
N ARG A 28 2.63 10.58 22.99
CA ARG A 28 2.46 12.04 23.11
C ARG A 28 3.41 12.77 22.15
N ALA A 29 2.92 13.81 21.50
CA ALA A 29 3.70 14.67 20.63
C ALA A 29 4.90 15.30 21.37
N PRO A 30 6.04 15.55 20.70
CA PRO A 30 7.22 16.18 21.29
C PRO A 30 6.89 17.51 21.97
N THR A 31 6.08 18.35 21.34
CA THR A 31 5.62 19.63 21.91
C THR A 31 4.82 19.43 23.19
N GLN A 32 3.96 18.43 23.25
CA GLN A 32 3.21 18.11 24.47
C GLN A 32 4.13 17.66 25.61
N ARG A 33 5.13 16.84 25.32
CA ARG A 33 6.14 16.41 26.33
C ARG A 33 6.94 17.59 26.87
N LEU A 34 7.26 18.56 26.01
CA LEU A 34 7.99 19.76 26.41
C LEU A 34 7.15 20.61 27.37
N ILE A 35 5.86 20.81 27.04
CA ILE A 35 4.91 21.57 27.88
C ILE A 35 4.68 20.87 29.22
N ASP A 36 4.50 19.54 29.22
CA ASP A 36 4.35 18.75 30.45
C ASP A 36 5.60 18.87 31.36
N ARG A 37 6.80 18.85 30.75
CA ARG A 37 8.06 19.04 31.48
C ARG A 37 8.17 20.45 32.05
N PHE A 38 7.84 21.45 31.26
CA PHE A 38 7.82 22.83 31.70
C PHE A 38 6.86 23.01 32.88
N ALA A 39 5.62 22.56 32.75
CA ALA A 39 4.60 22.67 33.78
C ALA A 39 4.99 21.98 35.08
N LYS A 40 5.71 20.84 34.98
CA LYS A 40 6.20 20.09 36.15
C LYS A 40 7.12 20.92 37.10
N TYR A 41 7.92 21.81 36.54
CA TYR A 41 8.81 22.67 37.30
C TYR A 41 8.23 24.06 37.56
N TYR A 42 7.57 24.61 36.57
CA TYR A 42 6.97 25.95 36.63
C TYR A 42 5.88 26.05 37.68
N THR A 43 4.93 25.12 37.71
CA THR A 43 3.79 25.18 38.63
C THR A 43 4.21 25.15 40.11
N PRO A 44 5.10 24.24 40.58
CA PRO A 44 5.60 24.28 41.96
C PRO A 44 6.38 25.56 42.27
N SER A 45 7.15 26.08 41.31
CA SER A 45 7.94 27.31 41.52
C SER A 45 7.04 28.53 41.72
N ILE A 46 6.00 28.67 40.89
CA ILE A 46 5.01 29.76 41.06
C ILE A 46 4.26 29.62 42.38
N PHE A 47 3.87 28.39 42.73
CA PHE A 47 3.21 28.14 44.02
C PHE A 47 4.09 28.56 45.21
N LEU A 48 5.38 28.18 45.22
CA LEU A 48 6.33 28.57 46.25
C LEU A 48 6.53 30.10 46.30
N PHE A 49 6.63 30.73 45.12
CA PHE A 49 6.76 32.19 44.99
C PHE A 49 5.52 32.91 45.54
N ALA A 50 4.32 32.44 45.19
CA ALA A 50 3.07 33.02 45.70
C ALA A 50 2.97 32.87 47.23
N LEU A 51 3.39 31.70 47.75
CA LEU A 51 3.45 31.48 49.22
C LEU A 51 4.42 32.47 49.89
N ALA A 52 5.57 32.72 49.26
CA ALA A 52 6.53 33.71 49.77
C ALA A 52 5.93 35.12 49.77
N VAL A 53 5.20 35.50 48.71
CA VAL A 53 4.50 36.80 48.61
C VAL A 53 3.36 36.93 49.67
N MET A 54 2.74 35.81 50.04
CA MET A 54 1.71 35.82 51.10
C MET A 54 2.31 35.97 52.49
N LEU A 55 3.48 35.38 52.75
CA LEU A 55 4.04 35.29 54.11
C LEU A 55 5.10 36.35 54.46
N LEU A 56 6.00 36.67 53.48
CA LEU A 56 7.14 37.57 53.76
C LEU A 56 6.75 39.03 53.95
N PRO A 57 5.84 39.66 53.15
CA PRO A 57 5.55 41.06 53.27
C PRO A 57 4.89 41.46 54.62
N PRO A 58 3.95 40.64 55.17
CA PRO A 58 3.37 40.96 56.50
C PRO A 58 4.40 40.88 57.62
N LEU A 59 5.45 40.03 57.44
CA LEU A 59 6.51 39.84 58.45
C LEU A 59 7.61 40.88 58.34
N LEU A 60 7.90 41.42 57.16
CA LEU A 60 9.07 42.26 56.90
C LEU A 60 8.77 43.68 56.42
N LEU A 61 7.55 43.98 55.91
CA LEU A 61 7.23 45.20 55.18
C LEU A 61 5.94 45.89 55.67
N ASP A 62 5.43 45.59 56.88
CA ASP A 62 4.23 46.14 57.47
C ASP A 62 2.94 46.06 56.62
N TRP A 63 2.87 45.11 55.68
CA TRP A 63 1.64 44.89 54.91
C TRP A 63 0.61 44.16 55.76
N THR A 64 -0.68 44.45 55.49
CA THR A 64 -1.75 43.70 56.16
C THR A 64 -1.81 42.26 55.58
N TRP A 65 -2.16 41.30 56.45
CA TRP A 65 -2.33 39.91 56.07
C TRP A 65 -3.32 39.74 54.88
N MET A 66 -4.40 40.55 54.87
CA MET A 66 -5.43 40.49 53.85
C MET A 66 -4.88 40.97 52.51
N GLU A 67 -4.06 42.02 52.50
CA GLU A 67 -3.46 42.55 51.27
C GLU A 67 -2.44 41.58 50.66
N SER A 68 -1.59 40.96 51.48
CA SER A 68 -0.62 39.97 51.06
C SER A 68 -1.28 38.68 50.51
N LEU A 69 -2.34 38.22 51.20
CA LEU A 69 -3.15 37.09 50.74
C LEU A 69 -3.80 37.38 49.39
N TYR A 70 -4.41 38.56 49.25
CA TYR A 70 -5.02 38.98 47.99
C TYR A 70 -4.00 39.01 46.83
N LYS A 71 -2.84 39.64 47.03
CA LYS A 71 -1.78 39.73 46.03
C LYS A 71 -1.20 38.35 45.67
N GLY A 72 -1.02 37.48 46.62
CA GLY A 72 -0.55 36.09 46.37
C GLY A 72 -1.56 35.26 45.58
N LEU A 73 -2.87 35.40 45.88
CA LEU A 73 -3.90 34.71 45.11
C LEU A 73 -4.03 35.27 43.67
N VAL A 74 -3.95 36.59 43.49
CA VAL A 74 -3.90 37.22 42.16
C VAL A 74 -2.70 36.74 41.37
N LEU A 75 -1.55 36.63 41.99
CA LEU A 75 -0.34 36.09 41.36
C LEU A 75 -0.54 34.63 40.84
N LEU A 76 -1.16 33.76 41.64
CA LEU A 76 -1.44 32.37 41.25
C LEU A 76 -2.39 32.34 40.02
N VAL A 77 -3.42 33.19 40.00
CA VAL A 77 -4.36 33.22 38.84
C VAL A 77 -3.69 33.73 37.59
N ILE A 78 -2.90 34.81 37.67
CA ILE A 78 -2.25 35.40 36.48
C ILE A 78 -1.12 34.54 35.98
N ALA A 79 -0.35 33.91 36.85
CA ALA A 79 0.79 33.08 36.50
C ALA A 79 0.41 31.67 36.02
N CYS A 80 -0.87 31.30 36.07
CA CYS A 80 -1.31 29.99 35.57
C CYS A 80 -1.12 29.86 34.06
N PRO A 81 -0.34 28.89 33.55
CA PRO A 81 -0.19 28.65 32.11
C PRO A 81 -1.34 27.80 31.53
N CYS A 82 -2.56 27.97 32.10
CA CYS A 82 -3.71 27.11 31.82
C CYS A 82 -4.06 27.06 30.33
N ALA A 83 -4.02 28.21 29.65
CA ALA A 83 -4.26 28.28 28.21
C ALA A 83 -3.26 27.49 27.38
N LEU A 84 -1.97 27.54 27.74
CA LEU A 84 -0.90 26.80 27.04
C LEU A 84 -1.07 25.29 27.21
N VAL A 85 -1.39 24.84 28.42
CA VAL A 85 -1.55 23.42 28.74
C VAL A 85 -2.76 22.80 28.04
N ILE A 86 -3.85 23.57 27.87
CA ILE A 86 -5.08 23.10 27.23
C ILE A 86 -5.02 23.25 25.70
N ALA A 87 -4.40 24.30 25.18
CA ALA A 87 -4.38 24.58 23.74
C ALA A 87 -3.72 23.45 22.93
N THR A 88 -2.61 22.90 23.42
CA THR A 88 -1.85 21.89 22.67
C THR A 88 -2.62 20.59 22.44
N PRO A 89 -3.14 19.89 23.47
CA PRO A 89 -3.91 18.68 23.27
C PRO A 89 -5.20 18.93 22.46
N VAL A 90 -5.86 20.04 22.66
CA VAL A 90 -7.08 20.38 21.91
C VAL A 90 -6.77 20.57 20.42
N THR A 91 -5.69 21.26 20.09
CA THR A 91 -5.26 21.43 18.68
C THR A 91 -4.94 20.09 18.01
N ILE A 92 -4.19 19.21 18.70
CA ILE A 92 -3.85 17.88 18.17
C ILE A 92 -5.12 17.05 17.96
N VAL A 93 -5.99 16.95 18.97
CA VAL A 93 -7.23 16.18 18.87
C VAL A 93 -8.14 16.73 17.77
N SER A 94 -8.30 18.05 17.68
CA SER A 94 -9.09 18.68 16.62
C SER A 94 -8.53 18.40 15.23
N SER A 95 -7.20 18.47 15.07
CA SER A 95 -6.52 18.17 13.80
C SER A 95 -6.67 16.69 13.40
N LEU A 96 -6.52 15.77 14.35
CA LEU A 96 -6.72 14.33 14.11
C LEU A 96 -8.19 14.03 13.76
N ALA A 97 -9.13 14.65 14.46
CA ALA A 97 -10.56 14.49 14.17
C ALA A 97 -10.93 15.03 12.78
N ASN A 98 -10.35 16.16 12.39
CA ASN A 98 -10.58 16.72 11.05
C ASN A 98 -9.94 15.85 9.95
N ALA A 99 -8.75 15.33 10.17
CA ALA A 99 -8.10 14.38 9.26
C ALA A 99 -8.95 13.10 9.08
N ALA A 100 -9.49 12.56 10.18
CA ALA A 100 -10.34 11.37 10.14
C ALA A 100 -11.64 11.59 9.34
N LYS A 101 -12.24 12.80 9.39
CA LYS A 101 -13.44 13.15 8.60
C LYS A 101 -13.21 13.04 7.09
N ILE A 102 -12.01 13.31 6.62
CA ILE A 102 -11.63 13.17 5.20
C ILE A 102 -11.01 11.80 4.87
N GLY A 103 -11.12 10.83 5.80
CA GLY A 103 -10.61 9.46 5.62
C GLY A 103 -9.12 9.28 5.89
N LEU A 104 -8.41 10.31 6.39
CA LEU A 104 -6.99 10.23 6.72
C LEU A 104 -6.82 9.81 8.19
N ILE A 105 -6.36 8.58 8.43
CA ILE A 105 -6.12 8.04 9.76
C ILE A 105 -4.66 8.27 10.15
N ILE A 106 -4.43 9.18 11.11
CA ILE A 106 -3.10 9.48 11.66
C ILE A 106 -2.97 8.78 13.01
N LYS A 107 -1.92 7.97 13.19
CA LYS A 107 -1.70 7.15 14.39
C LYS A 107 -1.14 7.91 15.60
N GLY A 108 -1.34 9.22 15.69
CA GLY A 108 -0.96 10.02 16.86
C GLY A 108 -0.37 11.38 16.53
N GLY A 109 -0.31 12.26 17.53
CA GLY A 109 0.17 13.64 17.39
C GLY A 109 1.63 13.76 16.98
N VAL A 110 2.46 12.75 17.30
CA VAL A 110 3.88 12.71 16.89
C VAL A 110 4.00 12.77 15.37
N TYR A 111 3.23 11.94 14.66
CA TYR A 111 3.28 11.87 13.20
C TYR A 111 2.74 13.13 12.54
N LEU A 112 1.72 13.74 13.15
CA LEU A 112 1.19 15.03 12.70
C LEU A 112 2.24 16.14 12.78
N GLU A 113 2.98 16.23 13.87
CA GLU A 113 4.06 17.22 14.04
C GLU A 113 5.25 16.94 13.13
N GLN A 114 5.65 15.67 12.98
CA GLN A 114 6.79 15.26 12.15
C GLN A 114 6.53 15.45 10.66
N ALA A 115 5.27 15.40 10.22
CA ALA A 115 4.91 15.58 8.81
C ALA A 115 5.47 16.88 8.21
N ARG A 116 5.59 17.96 9.00
CA ARG A 116 6.19 19.23 8.56
C ARG A 116 7.70 19.18 8.32
N LEU A 117 8.38 18.16 8.84
CA LEU A 117 9.84 18.01 8.77
C LEU A 117 10.27 17.03 7.67
N LEU A 118 9.30 16.49 6.92
CA LEU A 118 9.59 15.54 5.85
C LEU A 118 10.38 16.23 4.74
N SER A 119 11.52 15.63 4.38
CA SER A 119 12.35 16.01 3.24
C SER A 119 12.27 15.00 2.10
N THR A 120 11.94 13.74 2.43
CA THR A 120 11.90 12.64 1.46
C THR A 120 10.77 11.67 1.82
N ILE A 121 10.05 11.19 0.81
CA ILE A 121 8.99 10.19 0.95
C ILE A 121 9.28 9.04 -0.02
N ALA A 122 9.32 7.82 0.52
CA ALA A 122 9.34 6.61 -0.29
C ALA A 122 7.92 6.05 -0.39
N PHE A 123 7.43 5.90 -1.62
CA PHE A 123 6.11 5.33 -1.89
C PHE A 123 6.22 3.86 -2.27
N ASP A 124 5.35 3.04 -1.68
CA ASP A 124 5.07 1.73 -2.26
C ASP A 124 4.26 1.91 -3.55
N LYS A 125 4.50 1.02 -4.53
CA LYS A 125 3.84 1.08 -5.85
C LYS A 125 2.39 0.62 -5.74
N THR A 126 2.20 -0.63 -5.30
CA THR A 126 0.92 -1.35 -5.43
C THR A 126 -0.11 -0.91 -4.39
N GLY A 127 -1.26 -0.42 -4.82
CA GLY A 127 -2.32 0.07 -3.94
C GLY A 127 -2.07 1.46 -3.35
N THR A 128 -0.84 2.00 -3.43
CA THR A 128 -0.48 3.35 -2.98
C THR A 128 -0.50 4.34 -4.14
N ILE A 129 0.43 4.20 -5.11
CA ILE A 129 0.47 5.01 -6.34
C ILE A 129 -0.53 4.46 -7.36
N THR A 130 -0.69 3.14 -7.39
CA THR A 130 -1.63 2.44 -8.26
C THR A 130 -2.92 2.06 -7.53
N LEU A 131 -3.93 1.63 -8.28
CA LEU A 131 -5.23 1.23 -7.75
C LEU A 131 -5.19 -0.11 -7.00
N GLY A 132 -4.13 -0.93 -7.16
CA GLY A 132 -4.06 -2.30 -6.67
C GLY A 132 -4.98 -3.26 -7.43
N GLN A 133 -5.40 -2.85 -8.62
CA GLN A 133 -6.27 -3.61 -9.51
C GLN A 133 -5.57 -3.79 -10.86
N PRO A 134 -4.83 -4.88 -11.05
CA PRO A 134 -4.18 -5.15 -12.32
C PRO A 134 -5.23 -5.30 -13.43
N LYS A 135 -4.89 -4.85 -14.63
CA LYS A 135 -5.71 -4.97 -15.84
C LYS A 135 -4.88 -5.52 -16.99
N LEU A 136 -5.51 -6.32 -17.82
CA LEU A 136 -4.90 -6.76 -19.07
C LEU A 136 -4.80 -5.55 -20.03
N LEU A 137 -3.58 -5.16 -20.39
CA LEU A 137 -3.31 -4.08 -21.32
C LEU A 137 -3.13 -4.58 -22.75
N GLY A 138 -2.63 -5.80 -22.91
CA GLY A 138 -2.37 -6.39 -24.22
C GLY A 138 -2.27 -7.90 -24.17
N PHE A 139 -2.59 -8.51 -25.30
CA PHE A 139 -2.45 -9.94 -25.55
C PHE A 139 -1.75 -10.09 -26.89
N ILE A 140 -0.57 -10.71 -26.88
CA ILE A 140 0.24 -10.96 -28.08
C ILE A 140 0.25 -12.46 -28.31
N ASP A 141 -0.25 -12.87 -29.45
CA ASP A 141 -0.22 -14.27 -29.88
C ASP A 141 1.10 -14.55 -30.59
N LEU A 142 1.90 -15.45 -30.02
CA LEU A 142 3.20 -15.85 -30.54
C LEU A 142 3.11 -17.01 -31.54
N SER A 143 1.96 -17.64 -31.66
CA SER A 143 1.77 -18.79 -32.56
C SER A 143 1.83 -18.40 -34.04
N GLN A 144 1.76 -17.10 -34.35
CA GLN A 144 1.88 -16.59 -35.71
C GLN A 144 3.33 -16.49 -36.22
N ASP A 145 4.27 -16.14 -35.31
CA ASP A 145 5.69 -15.97 -35.68
C ASP A 145 6.39 -17.31 -35.99
N LEU A 146 5.82 -18.43 -35.54
CA LEU A 146 6.37 -19.76 -35.79
C LEU A 146 6.11 -20.27 -37.21
N GLN A 147 5.18 -19.64 -37.97
CA GLN A 147 4.87 -20.05 -39.36
C GLN A 147 5.72 -19.38 -40.41
N GLU A 148 6.33 -18.21 -40.14
CA GLU A 148 7.25 -17.60 -41.12
C GLU A 148 8.60 -18.32 -41.23
N SER A 149 9.00 -19.10 -40.20
CA SER A 149 10.27 -19.86 -40.19
C SER A 149 10.20 -21.25 -40.86
N GLU A 150 9.02 -21.84 -41.01
CA GLU A 150 8.84 -23.17 -41.60
C GLU A 150 8.20 -23.18 -43.04
N LEU A 151 7.82 -22.02 -43.57
CA LEU A 151 7.16 -21.91 -44.87
C LEU A 151 8.14 -21.59 -46.03
N VAL A 152 9.24 -22.36 -46.13
CA VAL A 152 9.88 -22.57 -47.42
C VAL A 152 9.80 -24.07 -47.75
N THR A 153 8.66 -24.57 -48.09
CA THR A 153 8.36 -25.69 -48.96
C THR A 153 6.99 -26.30 -48.59
N THR A 154 5.94 -25.85 -49.18
CA THR A 154 4.88 -26.61 -49.88
C THR A 154 3.70 -25.75 -50.20
N LEU A 155 3.33 -25.83 -51.44
CA LEU A 155 2.34 -25.13 -52.20
C LEU A 155 0.88 -25.23 -51.69
N VAL A 156 0.20 -24.06 -51.73
CA VAL A 156 -1.20 -23.83 -52.09
C VAL A 156 -2.31 -24.52 -51.25
N ASP A 157 -3.01 -23.76 -50.46
CA ASP A 157 -4.44 -23.45 -50.49
C ASP A 157 -5.03 -23.14 -49.12
N ASN A 158 -5.77 -22.02 -49.04
CA ASN A 158 -6.71 -21.66 -47.97
C ASN A 158 -6.18 -21.16 -46.59
N ALA A 159 -5.35 -20.12 -46.57
CA ALA A 159 -4.73 -19.63 -45.33
C ALA A 159 -5.53 -18.57 -44.53
N SER A 160 -6.66 -18.06 -45.05
CA SER A 160 -7.36 -16.92 -44.39
C SER A 160 -8.29 -17.30 -43.21
N GLY A 161 -8.74 -18.55 -43.14
CA GLY A 161 -9.64 -19.01 -42.07
C GLY A 161 -8.91 -19.65 -40.87
N SER A 162 -7.75 -20.24 -41.10
CA SER A 162 -7.02 -21.05 -40.11
C SER A 162 -6.31 -20.20 -39.05
N SER A 163 -5.79 -19.05 -39.41
CA SER A 163 -5.06 -18.17 -38.49
C SER A 163 -5.99 -17.49 -37.46
N ALA A 164 -7.10 -16.91 -37.92
CA ALA A 164 -8.08 -16.29 -37.04
C ALA A 164 -8.72 -17.29 -36.04
N MET A 165 -8.93 -18.54 -36.51
CA MET A 165 -9.50 -19.61 -35.70
C MET A 165 -8.50 -20.11 -34.63
N ARG A 166 -7.20 -20.13 -34.93
CA ARG A 166 -6.13 -20.47 -33.94
C ARG A 166 -5.96 -19.38 -32.89
N VAL A 167 -5.90 -18.12 -33.30
CA VAL A 167 -5.82 -16.97 -32.37
C VAL A 167 -7.00 -17.00 -31.40
N SER A 168 -8.21 -17.29 -31.91
CA SER A 168 -9.40 -17.46 -31.06
C SER A 168 -9.24 -18.59 -30.05
N ARG A 169 -8.62 -19.72 -30.44
CA ARG A 169 -8.42 -20.86 -29.55
C ARG A 169 -7.36 -20.63 -28.47
N VAL A 170 -6.23 -20.01 -28.79
CA VAL A 170 -5.19 -19.64 -27.83
C VAL A 170 -5.75 -18.67 -26.77
N ARG A 171 -6.56 -17.68 -27.20
CA ARG A 171 -7.23 -16.76 -26.28
C ARG A 171 -8.23 -17.46 -25.38
N GLU A 172 -9.01 -18.39 -25.91
CA GLU A 172 -10.00 -19.17 -25.17
C GLU A 172 -9.34 -20.07 -24.11
N LEU A 173 -8.27 -20.79 -24.47
CA LEU A 173 -7.50 -21.63 -23.56
C LEU A 173 -6.83 -20.78 -22.46
N THR A 174 -6.25 -19.63 -22.84
CA THR A 174 -5.67 -18.69 -21.88
C THR A 174 -6.72 -18.18 -20.91
N ALA A 175 -7.90 -17.80 -21.40
CA ALA A 175 -9.00 -17.33 -20.54
C ALA A 175 -9.50 -18.42 -19.61
N THR A 176 -9.63 -19.66 -20.10
CA THR A 176 -10.04 -20.84 -19.33
C THR A 176 -9.08 -21.12 -18.19
N LEU A 177 -7.77 -21.13 -18.46
CA LEU A 177 -6.75 -21.37 -17.43
C LEU A 177 -6.69 -20.19 -16.44
N ALA A 178 -6.73 -18.95 -16.94
CA ALA A 178 -6.68 -17.75 -16.10
C ALA A 178 -7.89 -17.62 -15.17
N SER A 179 -9.10 -17.96 -15.63
CA SER A 179 -10.34 -17.93 -14.84
C SER A 179 -10.37 -18.97 -13.72
N SER A 180 -9.50 -19.98 -13.79
CA SER A 180 -9.40 -21.07 -12.82
C SER A 180 -8.46 -20.76 -11.64
N SER A 181 -7.97 -19.52 -11.53
CA SER A 181 -7.05 -19.07 -10.48
C SER A 181 -7.56 -17.81 -9.78
N ASP A 182 -7.41 -17.79 -8.47
CA ASP A 182 -7.73 -16.60 -7.64
C ASP A 182 -6.61 -15.54 -7.61
N HIS A 183 -5.50 -15.79 -8.31
CA HIS A 183 -4.40 -14.84 -8.34
C HIS A 183 -4.78 -13.54 -9.09
N PRO A 184 -4.50 -12.33 -8.55
CA PRO A 184 -4.93 -11.06 -9.15
C PRO A 184 -4.55 -10.86 -10.61
N VAL A 185 -3.36 -11.33 -11.03
CA VAL A 185 -2.90 -11.27 -12.42
C VAL A 185 -3.73 -12.18 -13.32
N SER A 186 -4.01 -13.41 -12.87
CA SER A 186 -4.84 -14.36 -13.63
C SER A 186 -6.26 -13.82 -13.79
N GLN A 187 -6.85 -13.28 -12.73
CA GLN A 187 -8.17 -12.65 -12.77
C GLN A 187 -8.22 -11.47 -13.75
N ALA A 188 -7.16 -10.65 -13.76
CA ALA A 188 -7.05 -9.54 -14.70
C ALA A 188 -6.99 -10.02 -16.15
N ILE A 189 -6.30 -11.14 -16.43
CA ILE A 189 -6.22 -11.75 -17.75
C ILE A 189 -7.60 -12.28 -18.16
N ALA A 190 -8.25 -13.05 -17.28
CA ALA A 190 -9.57 -13.61 -17.56
C ALA A 190 -10.62 -12.52 -17.85
N GLN A 191 -10.66 -11.47 -17.04
CA GLN A 191 -11.55 -10.33 -17.23
C GLN A 191 -11.23 -9.53 -18.50
N GLY A 192 -9.94 -9.33 -18.78
CA GLY A 192 -9.51 -8.56 -19.95
C GLY A 192 -9.73 -9.25 -21.27
N LEU A 193 -9.70 -10.60 -21.30
CA LEU A 193 -10.03 -11.38 -22.49
C LEU A 193 -11.54 -11.42 -22.76
N ALA A 194 -12.38 -11.17 -21.72
CA ALA A 194 -13.84 -11.05 -21.80
C ALA A 194 -14.54 -12.23 -22.49
N LEU A 195 -14.00 -13.44 -22.36
CA LEU A 195 -14.57 -14.66 -22.91
C LEU A 195 -15.39 -15.42 -21.86
N ALA A 196 -16.55 -15.90 -22.25
CA ALA A 196 -17.37 -16.76 -21.41
C ALA A 196 -16.79 -18.19 -21.44
N VAL A 197 -15.96 -18.51 -20.46
CA VAL A 197 -15.31 -19.82 -20.33
C VAL A 197 -15.69 -20.49 -19.01
N THR A 198 -15.68 -21.81 -18.98
CA THR A 198 -15.93 -22.59 -17.78
C THR A 198 -14.59 -22.83 -17.07
N PRO A 199 -14.45 -22.43 -15.79
CA PRO A 199 -13.24 -22.72 -15.02
C PRO A 199 -12.98 -24.22 -14.91
N LEU A 200 -11.71 -24.60 -14.88
CA LEU A 200 -11.27 -26.00 -14.74
C LEU A 200 -11.45 -26.47 -13.30
N ALA A 201 -11.84 -27.73 -13.12
CA ALA A 201 -12.01 -28.34 -11.81
C ALA A 201 -10.65 -28.59 -11.11
N HIS A 202 -9.60 -28.83 -11.87
CA HIS A 202 -8.27 -29.11 -11.35
C HIS A 202 -7.24 -28.21 -12.05
N VAL A 203 -6.57 -27.38 -11.23
CA VAL A 203 -5.45 -26.54 -11.64
C VAL A 203 -4.35 -26.73 -10.60
N GLU A 204 -3.15 -27.01 -11.06
CA GLU A 204 -1.97 -27.13 -10.22
C GLU A 204 -1.30 -25.76 -10.07
N GLN A 205 -1.06 -25.34 -8.84
CA GLN A 205 -0.32 -24.12 -8.55
C GLN A 205 1.17 -24.40 -8.50
N LEU A 206 1.92 -23.74 -9.36
CA LEU A 206 3.38 -23.73 -9.37
C LEU A 206 3.88 -22.62 -8.47
N SER A 207 4.30 -22.94 -7.25
CA SER A 207 4.67 -21.96 -6.22
C SER A 207 5.68 -20.92 -6.75
N GLY A 208 5.28 -19.63 -6.81
CA GLY A 208 6.08 -18.52 -7.31
C GLY A 208 6.38 -18.55 -8.82
N ARG A 209 5.75 -19.43 -9.60
CA ARG A 209 6.00 -19.61 -11.04
C ARG A 209 4.75 -19.41 -11.89
N GLY A 210 3.57 -19.71 -11.37
CA GLY A 210 2.29 -19.61 -12.09
C GLY A 210 1.35 -20.75 -11.80
N ILE A 211 0.57 -21.13 -12.82
CA ILE A 211 -0.41 -22.23 -12.76
C ILE A 211 -0.28 -23.12 -13.98
N GLN A 212 -0.66 -24.38 -13.85
CA GLN A 212 -0.77 -25.30 -14.97
C GLN A 212 -2.00 -26.20 -14.87
N ALA A 213 -2.51 -26.62 -16.01
CA ALA A 213 -3.59 -27.60 -16.07
C ALA A 213 -3.53 -28.39 -17.38
N GLN A 214 -4.15 -29.57 -17.35
CA GLN A 214 -4.37 -30.38 -18.53
C GLN A 214 -5.72 -30.03 -19.16
N ILE A 215 -5.71 -29.62 -20.43
CA ILE A 215 -6.91 -29.29 -21.20
C ILE A 215 -6.89 -30.16 -22.48
N GLU A 216 -7.92 -30.95 -22.70
CA GLU A 216 -8.05 -31.82 -23.87
C GLU A 216 -6.82 -32.76 -24.06
N GLY A 217 -6.25 -33.24 -22.95
CA GLY A 217 -5.11 -34.15 -22.97
C GLY A 217 -3.74 -33.49 -23.18
N LYS A 218 -3.65 -32.17 -23.31
CA LYS A 218 -2.43 -31.39 -23.40
C LYS A 218 -2.21 -30.55 -22.14
N ASN A 219 -0.97 -30.40 -21.75
CA ASN A 219 -0.59 -29.55 -20.63
C ASN A 219 -0.46 -28.09 -21.10
N TYR A 220 -1.12 -27.19 -20.41
CA TYR A 220 -0.99 -25.76 -20.60
C TYR A 220 -0.61 -25.09 -19.30
N SER A 221 0.17 -24.03 -19.39
CA SER A 221 0.60 -23.28 -18.22
C SER A 221 0.51 -21.79 -18.47
N LEU A 222 0.19 -21.04 -17.40
CA LEU A 222 0.25 -19.60 -17.35
C LEU A 222 1.34 -19.24 -16.33
N ILE A 223 2.52 -18.89 -16.83
CA ILE A 223 3.76 -18.79 -16.06
C ILE A 223 4.38 -17.40 -16.14
N ASN A 224 5.27 -17.08 -15.21
CA ASN A 224 6.05 -15.86 -15.22
C ASN A 224 7.34 -16.01 -16.04
N HIS A 225 8.04 -14.91 -16.29
CA HIS A 225 9.28 -14.85 -17.04
C HIS A 225 10.36 -15.81 -16.52
N ARG A 226 10.50 -15.89 -15.19
CA ARG A 226 11.47 -16.81 -14.56
C ARG A 226 11.19 -18.27 -14.89
N ALA A 227 9.94 -18.68 -14.82
CA ALA A 227 9.54 -20.07 -15.12
C ALA A 227 9.68 -20.39 -16.62
N LEU A 228 9.51 -19.41 -17.51
CA LEU A 228 9.78 -19.55 -18.94
C LEU A 228 11.25 -19.90 -19.20
N ILE A 229 12.18 -19.18 -18.55
CA ILE A 229 13.62 -19.42 -18.65
C ILE A 229 13.97 -20.78 -18.07
N GLU A 230 13.48 -21.13 -16.88
CA GLU A 230 13.74 -22.42 -16.23
C GLU A 230 13.28 -23.64 -17.08
N ARG A 231 12.23 -23.46 -17.88
CA ARG A 231 11.73 -24.48 -18.80
C ARG A 231 12.44 -24.51 -20.17
N GLY A 232 13.32 -23.55 -20.44
CA GLY A 232 14.03 -23.45 -21.72
C GLY A 232 13.15 -23.07 -22.91
N LEU A 233 11.98 -22.47 -22.65
CA LEU A 233 11.02 -22.06 -23.68
C LEU A 233 11.28 -20.62 -24.19
N ASN A 234 12.33 -19.96 -23.71
CA ASN A 234 12.70 -18.61 -24.09
C ASN A 234 13.51 -18.58 -25.38
N THR A 235 13.18 -17.67 -26.29
CA THR A 235 14.03 -17.29 -27.41
C THR A 235 14.67 -15.92 -27.13
N PRO A 236 15.84 -15.59 -27.73
CA PRO A 236 16.48 -14.28 -27.51
C PRO A 236 15.58 -13.10 -27.89
N ALA A 237 14.76 -13.24 -28.93
CA ALA A 237 13.81 -12.20 -29.34
C ALA A 237 12.69 -12.01 -28.31
N LEU A 238 12.11 -13.12 -27.83
CA LEU A 238 11.06 -13.10 -26.81
C LEU A 238 11.57 -12.52 -25.50
N GLU A 239 12.78 -12.89 -25.09
CA GLU A 239 13.42 -12.38 -23.89
C GLU A 239 13.67 -10.87 -23.95
N ALA A 240 14.15 -10.38 -25.11
CA ALA A 240 14.35 -8.94 -25.31
C ALA A 240 13.01 -8.17 -25.21
N GLN A 241 11.94 -8.72 -25.78
CA GLN A 241 10.59 -8.13 -25.72
C GLN A 241 10.03 -8.12 -24.30
N ILE A 242 10.13 -9.22 -23.56
CA ILE A 242 9.69 -9.31 -22.17
C ILE A 242 10.45 -8.30 -21.31
N ASN A 243 11.79 -8.28 -21.43
CA ASN A 243 12.65 -7.36 -20.66
C ASN A 243 12.32 -5.89 -20.94
N ALA A 244 11.99 -5.52 -22.18
CA ALA A 244 11.57 -4.16 -22.51
C ALA A 244 10.25 -3.78 -21.79
N LEU A 245 9.27 -4.66 -21.81
CA LEU A 245 7.97 -4.46 -21.15
C LEU A 245 8.08 -4.42 -19.61
N GLU A 246 8.93 -5.27 -19.03
CA GLU A 246 9.19 -5.28 -17.58
C GLU A 246 9.89 -3.99 -17.12
N ARG A 247 10.81 -3.43 -17.92
CA ARG A 247 11.43 -2.11 -17.65
C ARG A 247 10.42 -0.97 -17.61
N GLU A 248 9.32 -1.08 -18.35
CA GLU A 248 8.19 -0.14 -18.29
C GLU A 248 7.27 -0.36 -17.07
N GLY A 249 7.62 -1.31 -16.20
CA GLY A 249 6.86 -1.63 -14.99
C GLY A 249 5.62 -2.49 -15.21
N LYS A 250 5.53 -3.15 -16.39
CA LYS A 250 4.46 -4.10 -16.72
C LYS A 250 4.79 -5.48 -16.14
N THR A 251 3.75 -6.24 -15.80
CA THR A 251 3.87 -7.64 -15.39
C THR A 251 3.52 -8.51 -16.58
N ILE A 252 4.42 -9.44 -16.93
CA ILE A 252 4.22 -10.33 -18.05
C ILE A 252 3.87 -11.73 -17.53
N SER A 253 2.78 -12.28 -18.06
CA SER A 253 2.38 -13.66 -17.86
C SER A 253 2.37 -14.36 -19.22
N ILE A 254 3.00 -15.51 -19.30
CA ILE A 254 3.21 -16.25 -20.53
C ILE A 254 2.30 -17.48 -20.53
N PHE A 255 1.47 -17.60 -21.55
CA PHE A 255 0.72 -18.84 -21.82
C PHE A 255 1.58 -19.75 -22.70
N ALA A 256 1.83 -20.95 -22.22
CA ALA A 256 2.71 -21.91 -22.90
C ALA A 256 2.14 -23.32 -22.79
N ASP A 257 2.49 -24.18 -23.72
CA ASP A 257 2.42 -25.64 -23.60
C ASP A 257 3.75 -26.22 -23.13
N ASP A 258 3.93 -27.53 -23.30
CA ASP A 258 5.19 -28.22 -22.90
C ASP A 258 6.38 -27.90 -23.82
N GLU A 259 6.14 -27.38 -25.02
CA GLU A 259 7.17 -27.18 -26.06
C GLU A 259 7.42 -25.71 -26.41
N LEU A 260 6.39 -24.85 -26.34
CA LEU A 260 6.44 -23.50 -26.89
C LEU A 260 5.68 -22.48 -26.01
N ALA A 261 6.14 -21.22 -26.03
CA ALA A 261 5.38 -20.07 -25.58
C ALA A 261 4.34 -19.70 -26.67
N LEU A 262 3.07 -19.69 -26.30
CA LEU A 262 1.96 -19.50 -27.23
C LEU A 262 1.42 -18.06 -27.22
N ALA A 263 1.45 -17.39 -26.07
CA ALA A 263 1.01 -16.00 -25.98
C ALA A 263 1.65 -15.25 -24.80
N LEU A 264 1.76 -13.93 -24.95
CA LEU A 264 2.12 -13.00 -23.87
C LEU A 264 0.89 -12.23 -23.41
N CYS A 265 0.63 -12.28 -22.13
CA CYS A 265 -0.37 -11.46 -21.45
C CYS A 265 0.34 -10.30 -20.73
N ILE A 266 0.10 -9.09 -21.18
CA ILE A 266 0.69 -7.87 -20.61
C ILE A 266 -0.29 -7.30 -19.60
N VAL A 267 0.07 -7.31 -18.34
CA VAL A 267 -0.77 -6.84 -17.25
C VAL A 267 -0.08 -5.69 -16.55
N ALA A 268 -0.80 -4.63 -16.25
CA ALA A 268 -0.30 -3.56 -15.42
C ALA A 268 -1.36 -3.06 -14.45
N ASP A 269 -0.88 -2.54 -13.32
CA ASP A 269 -1.73 -1.89 -12.36
C ASP A 269 -1.88 -0.41 -12.72
N THR A 270 -3.12 0.05 -12.77
CA THR A 270 -3.44 1.42 -13.21
C THR A 270 -3.00 2.42 -12.15
N ILE A 271 -2.27 3.46 -12.57
CA ILE A 271 -1.90 4.59 -11.70
C ILE A 271 -3.17 5.35 -11.29
N LYS A 272 -3.26 5.73 -10.02
CA LYS A 272 -4.37 6.55 -9.52
C LYS A 272 -4.40 7.91 -10.23
N PRO A 273 -5.58 8.43 -10.58
CA PRO A 273 -5.69 9.69 -11.36
C PRO A 273 -4.96 10.87 -10.75
N HIS A 274 -4.93 10.97 -9.42
CA HIS A 274 -4.33 12.10 -8.70
C HIS A 274 -2.89 11.82 -8.20
N ALA A 275 -2.29 10.68 -8.53
CA ALA A 275 -0.95 10.34 -8.02
C ALA A 275 0.13 11.29 -8.55
N ALA A 276 0.10 11.61 -9.84
CA ALA A 276 1.06 12.52 -10.45
C ALA A 276 0.96 13.94 -9.86
N GLU A 277 -0.27 14.44 -9.70
CA GLU A 277 -0.53 15.75 -9.09
C GLU A 277 -0.05 15.80 -7.63
N ALA A 278 -0.34 14.76 -6.84
CA ALA A 278 0.12 14.66 -5.46
C ALA A 278 1.67 14.72 -5.35
N ILE A 279 2.38 14.00 -6.23
CA ILE A 279 3.84 14.02 -6.27
C ILE A 279 4.36 15.41 -6.67
N GLN A 280 3.76 16.07 -7.65
CA GLN A 280 4.12 17.43 -8.03
C GLN A 280 3.95 18.42 -6.89
N GLN A 281 2.83 18.32 -6.14
CA GLN A 281 2.59 19.18 -4.98
C GLN A 281 3.60 18.95 -3.85
N LEU A 282 4.07 17.71 -3.64
CA LEU A 282 5.14 17.39 -2.69
C LEU A 282 6.47 18.01 -3.12
N HIS A 283 6.85 17.86 -4.39
CA HIS A 283 8.05 18.47 -4.95
C HIS A 283 8.02 20.01 -4.83
N ALA A 284 6.89 20.64 -5.11
CA ALA A 284 6.71 22.08 -4.95
C ALA A 284 6.90 22.58 -3.51
N ARG A 285 6.73 21.70 -2.52
CA ARG A 285 6.99 21.95 -1.09
C ARG A 285 8.40 21.55 -0.64
N GLY A 286 9.28 21.16 -1.56
CA GLY A 286 10.65 20.72 -1.27
C GLY A 286 10.77 19.31 -0.69
N VAL A 287 9.77 18.47 -0.90
CA VAL A 287 9.79 17.04 -0.48
C VAL A 287 10.15 16.20 -1.71
N HIS A 288 11.16 15.36 -1.59
CA HIS A 288 11.72 14.52 -2.66
C HIS A 288 11.37 13.05 -2.49
#